data_2d777926966b4a66a1e1b68fba1e6f87
#
_entry.id   2d777926966b4a66a1e1b68fba1e6f87
#
_cell.length_a   1.000
_cell.length_b   1.000
_cell.length_c   1.000
_cell.angle_alpha   90.00
_cell.angle_beta   90.00
_cell.angle_gamma   90.00
#
_symmetry.space_group_name_H-M   'P 1'
#
loop_
_entity.id
_entity.type
_entity.pdbx_description
1 polymer ?
#
loop_
_entity_poly.entity_id
_entity_poly.type
_entity_poly.pdbx_seq_one_letter_code
_entity_poly.pdbx_strand_id
1 'polypeptide(L)'
;MQLNQITASFNFINKCLLKINFNFITFVFRKILNKAMVDIQKIRADFPILSQKVNGKPLVYFDNGATSQKPQVVIDAISKYYQEINANIHRGVHTLSQLATDAYEVSRGKIQNHINAKFAHEVLFTSGTTHGVNLVANGFASILKSGDEVLVSALEHHSNIVPWQMLCERTGAVLKVIPMNQEGELIMSEYDKLLSDKTKIVTVNHISNALGTINPIKYMIDKALEFGAAVFIDGA
;
A
#
# COMPACT_ATOMS: atom_id res chain seq x y z
N MET A 1 -19.54 31.51 11.68
CA MET A 1 -18.62 31.52 10.53
C MET A 1 -18.43 30.15 9.87
N GLN A 2 -18.76 29.03 10.53
CA GLN A 2 -18.60 27.66 9.96
C GLN A 2 -19.75 27.17 9.04
N LEU A 3 -20.96 27.70 9.18
CA LEU A 3 -22.09 27.25 8.34
C LEU A 3 -22.01 27.74 6.86
N ASN A 4 -21.32 28.85 6.60
CA ASN A 4 -21.21 29.40 5.24
C ASN A 4 -20.19 28.66 4.35
N GLN A 5 -19.25 27.93 4.93
CA GLN A 5 -18.29 27.11 4.19
C GLN A 5 -18.90 25.78 3.72
N ILE A 6 -19.82 25.21 4.50
CA ILE A 6 -20.52 23.96 4.13
C ILE A 6 -21.47 24.19 2.95
N THR A 7 -22.17 25.34 2.93
CA THR A 7 -23.08 25.70 1.83
C THR A 7 -22.32 26.02 0.52
N ALA A 8 -21.12 26.59 0.59
CA ALA A 8 -20.28 26.85 -0.58
C ALA A 8 -19.76 25.54 -1.21
N SER A 9 -19.40 24.55 -0.40
CA SER A 9 -18.96 23.24 -0.86
C SER A 9 -20.09 22.44 -1.52
N PHE A 10 -21.32 22.50 -1.00
CA PHE A 10 -22.49 21.87 -1.61
C PHE A 10 -22.85 22.48 -2.96
N ASN A 11 -22.74 23.81 -3.12
CA ASN A 11 -22.98 24.47 -4.38
C ASN A 11 -21.90 24.21 -5.44
N PHE A 12 -20.66 23.96 -5.04
CA PHE A 12 -19.57 23.57 -5.94
C PHE A 12 -19.78 22.15 -6.47
N ILE A 13 -20.16 21.20 -5.61
CA ILE A 13 -20.45 19.81 -5.98
C ILE A 13 -21.63 19.74 -6.95
N ASN A 14 -22.71 20.50 -6.72
CA ASN A 14 -23.85 20.57 -7.64
C ASN A 14 -23.51 21.20 -9.00
N LYS A 15 -22.59 22.18 -9.06
CA LYS A 15 -22.16 22.78 -10.34
C LYS A 15 -21.23 21.84 -11.15
N CYS A 16 -20.46 20.99 -10.49
CA CYS A 16 -19.64 19.96 -11.17
C CYS A 16 -20.50 18.80 -11.69
N LEU A 17 -21.55 18.40 -10.98
CA LEU A 17 -22.46 17.32 -11.41
C LEU A 17 -23.29 17.67 -12.63
N LEU A 18 -23.61 18.97 -12.87
CA LEU A 18 -24.41 19.42 -14.00
C LEU A 18 -23.65 19.51 -15.34
N LYS A 19 -22.34 19.31 -15.38
CA LYS A 19 -21.54 19.29 -16.63
C LYS A 19 -21.13 17.91 -17.09
N ILE A 20 -21.48 16.85 -16.37
CA ILE A 20 -21.16 15.48 -16.78
C ILE A 20 -22.21 15.04 -17.80
N ASN A 21 -21.77 14.84 -19.04
CA ASN A 21 -22.61 14.40 -20.16
C ASN A 21 -23.28 13.05 -19.80
N PHE A 22 -24.60 13.07 -19.63
CA PHE A 22 -25.39 11.91 -19.18
C PHE A 22 -25.17 10.66 -20.05
N ASN A 23 -24.80 10.83 -21.32
CA ASN A 23 -24.49 9.76 -22.25
C ASN A 23 -23.17 9.09 -21.92
N PHE A 24 -22.17 9.81 -21.37
CA PHE A 24 -20.88 9.24 -20.96
C PHE A 24 -21.05 8.40 -19.68
N ILE A 25 -21.84 8.89 -18.73
CA ILE A 25 -22.16 8.13 -17.50
C ILE A 25 -22.90 6.84 -17.87
N THR A 26 -23.89 6.90 -18.76
CA THR A 26 -24.65 5.72 -19.21
C THR A 26 -23.76 4.73 -19.97
N PHE A 27 -22.79 5.20 -20.75
CA PHE A 27 -21.82 4.36 -21.46
C PHE A 27 -20.84 3.67 -20.51
N VAL A 28 -20.31 4.40 -19.52
CA VAL A 28 -19.41 3.85 -18.48
C VAL A 28 -20.18 2.86 -17.61
N PHE A 29 -21.40 3.19 -17.16
CA PHE A 29 -22.26 2.27 -16.42
C PHE A 29 -22.62 1.01 -17.22
N ARG A 30 -22.95 1.11 -18.52
CA ARG A 30 -23.19 -0.06 -19.38
C ARG A 30 -21.97 -0.93 -19.54
N LYS A 31 -20.77 -0.35 -19.64
CA LYS A 31 -19.50 -1.12 -19.74
C LYS A 31 -19.10 -1.79 -18.41
N ILE A 32 -19.49 -1.20 -17.27
CA ILE A 32 -19.32 -1.78 -15.92
C ILE A 32 -20.38 -2.87 -15.69
N LEU A 33 -21.62 -2.70 -16.14
CA LEU A 33 -22.70 -3.68 -16.00
C LEU A 33 -22.53 -4.95 -16.84
N ASN A 34 -21.70 -4.92 -17.89
CA ASN A 34 -21.35 -6.13 -18.67
C ASN A 34 -20.14 -6.91 -18.09
N LYS A 35 -19.46 -6.44 -17.06
CA LYS A 35 -18.62 -7.26 -16.19
C LYS A 35 -19.55 -7.96 -15.21
N ALA A 36 -19.48 -9.30 -15.12
CA ALA A 36 -20.28 -10.11 -14.19
C ALA A 36 -20.50 -9.33 -12.88
N MET A 37 -21.77 -9.03 -12.58
CA MET A 37 -22.11 -8.23 -11.39
C MET A 37 -21.54 -8.95 -10.17
N VAL A 38 -20.60 -8.32 -9.49
CA VAL A 38 -20.03 -8.84 -8.25
C VAL A 38 -21.15 -8.86 -7.21
N ASP A 39 -21.49 -10.04 -6.72
CA ASP A 39 -22.46 -10.20 -5.65
C ASP A 39 -21.85 -9.75 -4.32
N ILE A 40 -22.08 -8.49 -4.00
CA ILE A 40 -21.56 -7.87 -2.77
C ILE A 40 -22.07 -8.58 -1.51
N GLN A 41 -23.29 -9.10 -1.52
CA GLN A 41 -23.85 -9.80 -0.36
C GLN A 41 -23.16 -11.14 -0.14
N LYS A 42 -22.84 -11.85 -1.22
CA LYS A 42 -22.05 -13.07 -1.15
C LYS A 42 -20.65 -12.81 -0.59
N ILE A 43 -19.96 -11.78 -1.09
CA ILE A 43 -18.64 -11.38 -0.57
C ILE A 43 -18.73 -10.98 0.92
N ARG A 44 -19.74 -10.18 1.29
CA ARG A 44 -19.93 -9.79 2.71
C ARG A 44 -20.15 -10.98 3.63
N ALA A 45 -20.80 -12.03 3.16
CA ALA A 45 -21.05 -13.26 3.94
C ALA A 45 -19.74 -14.02 4.27
N ASP A 46 -18.68 -13.83 3.49
CA ASP A 46 -17.37 -14.41 3.77
C ASP A 46 -16.69 -13.80 5.00
N PHE A 47 -17.14 -12.63 5.46
CA PHE A 47 -16.56 -11.89 6.59
C PHE A 47 -17.48 -11.95 7.82
N PRO A 48 -17.24 -12.85 8.78
CA PRO A 48 -18.15 -13.09 9.91
C PRO A 48 -18.38 -11.85 10.78
N ILE A 49 -17.37 -10.97 10.91
CA ILE A 49 -17.48 -9.74 11.70
C ILE A 49 -18.57 -8.79 11.15
N LEU A 50 -18.84 -8.81 9.85
CA LEU A 50 -19.81 -7.92 9.22
C LEU A 50 -21.28 -8.27 9.54
N SER A 51 -21.51 -9.44 10.17
CA SER A 51 -22.83 -9.84 10.67
C SER A 51 -23.19 -9.22 12.02
N GLN A 52 -22.22 -8.57 12.69
CA GLN A 52 -22.43 -7.97 14.01
C GLN A 52 -23.31 -6.72 13.94
N LYS A 53 -23.88 -6.38 15.10
CA LYS A 53 -24.61 -5.13 15.31
C LYS A 53 -23.90 -4.27 16.33
N VAL A 54 -23.84 -2.97 16.06
CA VAL A 54 -23.35 -1.95 16.99
C VAL A 54 -24.51 -1.01 17.31
N ASN A 55 -24.82 -0.87 18.60
CA ASN A 55 -25.99 -0.08 19.07
C ASN A 55 -27.29 -0.49 18.38
N GLY A 56 -27.52 -1.80 18.17
CA GLY A 56 -28.71 -2.36 17.52
C GLY A 56 -28.78 -2.22 16.00
N LYS A 57 -27.80 -1.55 15.35
CA LYS A 57 -27.71 -1.35 13.91
C LYS A 57 -26.66 -2.26 13.27
N PRO A 58 -26.79 -2.66 11.99
CA PRO A 58 -25.76 -3.40 11.29
C PRO A 58 -24.41 -2.68 11.35
N LEU A 59 -23.32 -3.45 11.51
CA LEU A 59 -21.97 -2.89 11.49
C LEU A 59 -21.66 -2.19 10.16
N VAL A 60 -21.22 -0.95 10.25
CA VAL A 60 -20.58 -0.20 9.17
C VAL A 60 -19.12 0.01 9.55
N TYR A 61 -18.19 -0.44 8.70
CA TYR A 61 -16.75 -0.39 8.95
C TYR A 61 -16.04 0.26 7.77
N PHE A 62 -15.36 1.39 8.02
CA PHE A 62 -14.65 2.18 7.00
C PHE A 62 -13.16 2.38 7.32
N ASP A 63 -12.64 1.69 8.32
CA ASP A 63 -11.24 1.84 8.75
C ASP A 63 -10.33 0.72 8.19
N ASN A 64 -10.57 0.30 6.94
CA ASN A 64 -9.77 -0.75 6.29
C ASN A 64 -8.33 -0.29 6.01
N GLY A 65 -8.08 1.02 5.89
CA GLY A 65 -6.73 1.59 5.76
C GLY A 65 -5.83 1.29 6.96
N ALA A 66 -6.42 1.21 8.16
CA ALA A 66 -5.69 0.83 9.37
C ALA A 66 -5.71 -0.69 9.61
N THR A 67 -6.87 -1.35 9.40
CA THR A 67 -7.03 -2.79 9.67
C THR A 67 -8.06 -3.40 8.72
N SER A 68 -7.63 -4.26 7.82
CA SER A 68 -8.53 -5.04 6.97
C SER A 68 -9.21 -6.15 7.76
N GLN A 69 -10.53 -6.32 7.58
CA GLN A 69 -11.26 -7.45 8.15
C GLN A 69 -10.85 -8.77 7.48
N LYS A 70 -10.98 -9.87 8.20
CA LYS A 70 -10.53 -11.18 7.75
C LYS A 70 -11.71 -12.03 7.31
N PRO A 71 -11.69 -12.62 6.10
CA PRO A 71 -12.68 -13.60 5.70
C PRO A 71 -12.51 -14.91 6.48
N GLN A 72 -13.58 -15.68 6.58
CA GLN A 72 -13.62 -16.94 7.35
C GLN A 72 -12.49 -17.90 6.93
N VAL A 73 -12.21 -18.01 5.63
CA VAL A 73 -11.14 -18.87 5.11
C VAL A 73 -9.74 -18.54 5.69
N VAL A 74 -9.47 -17.27 5.99
CA VAL A 74 -8.19 -16.85 6.61
C VAL A 74 -8.18 -17.22 8.09
N ILE A 75 -9.31 -17.05 8.80
CA ILE A 75 -9.46 -17.43 10.21
C ILE A 75 -9.26 -18.94 10.35
N ASP A 76 -9.91 -19.71 9.49
CA ASP A 76 -9.83 -21.18 9.49
C ASP A 76 -8.41 -21.67 9.17
N ALA A 77 -7.73 -21.04 8.21
CA ALA A 77 -6.36 -21.40 7.84
C ALA A 77 -5.39 -21.21 9.02
N ILE A 78 -5.51 -20.11 9.77
CA ILE A 78 -4.69 -19.86 10.97
C ILE A 78 -5.00 -20.89 12.06
N SER A 79 -6.28 -21.12 12.33
CA SER A 79 -6.73 -22.09 13.33
C SER A 79 -6.24 -23.50 12.99
N LYS A 80 -6.39 -23.92 11.74
CA LYS A 80 -5.94 -25.22 11.25
C LYS A 80 -4.42 -25.38 11.35
N TYR A 81 -3.65 -24.33 11.01
CA TYR A 81 -2.20 -24.35 11.15
C TYR A 81 -1.81 -24.69 12.60
N TYR A 82 -2.37 -23.96 13.57
CA TYR A 82 -2.05 -24.19 14.98
C TYR A 82 -2.53 -25.55 15.50
N GLN A 83 -3.64 -26.07 15.01
CA GLN A 83 -4.20 -27.35 15.43
C GLN A 83 -3.47 -28.56 14.85
N GLU A 84 -2.92 -28.45 13.63
CA GLU A 84 -2.48 -29.63 12.87
C GLU A 84 -0.98 -29.67 12.56
N ILE A 85 -0.37 -28.53 12.21
CA ILE A 85 1.00 -28.51 11.65
C ILE A 85 1.93 -27.44 12.24
N ASN A 86 1.57 -26.83 13.37
CA ASN A 86 2.41 -25.81 13.99
C ASN A 86 3.76 -26.37 14.41
N ALA A 87 4.81 -26.00 13.68
CA ALA A 87 6.17 -26.40 13.93
C ALA A 87 7.17 -25.37 13.41
N ASN A 88 8.44 -25.48 13.86
CA ASN A 88 9.54 -24.67 13.32
C ASN A 88 9.78 -25.03 11.85
N ILE A 89 9.84 -24.02 10.98
CA ILE A 89 10.09 -24.17 9.53
C ILE A 89 11.59 -24.24 9.23
N HIS A 90 11.95 -24.91 8.11
CA HIS A 90 13.29 -25.02 7.51
C HIS A 90 14.37 -25.78 8.30
N ARG A 91 14.22 -26.03 9.61
CA ARG A 91 15.27 -26.60 10.44
C ARG A 91 14.91 -27.90 11.16
N GLY A 92 13.64 -28.28 11.15
CA GLY A 92 13.17 -29.52 11.78
C GLY A 92 13.32 -30.72 10.84
N VAL A 93 13.70 -31.87 11.41
CA VAL A 93 13.84 -33.13 10.67
C VAL A 93 12.63 -34.06 10.86
N HIS A 94 11.55 -33.56 11.47
CA HIS A 94 10.32 -34.31 11.76
C HIS A 94 9.16 -33.90 10.84
N THR A 95 8.17 -34.75 10.73
CA THR A 95 7.03 -34.61 9.80
C THR A 95 6.32 -33.25 9.90
N LEU A 96 6.02 -32.77 11.12
CA LEU A 96 5.31 -31.49 11.27
C LEU A 96 6.15 -30.31 10.74
N SER A 97 7.46 -30.32 10.94
CA SER A 97 8.35 -29.29 10.40
C SER A 97 8.37 -29.30 8.86
N GLN A 98 8.35 -30.49 8.25
CA GLN A 98 8.27 -30.60 6.79
C GLN A 98 6.94 -30.04 6.29
N LEU A 99 5.81 -30.45 6.87
CA LEU A 99 4.48 -29.97 6.49
C LEU A 99 4.34 -28.43 6.64
N ALA A 100 4.85 -27.89 7.74
CA ALA A 100 4.83 -26.44 7.96
C ALA A 100 5.73 -25.70 6.94
N THR A 101 6.91 -26.25 6.62
CA THR A 101 7.82 -25.69 5.60
C THR A 101 7.17 -25.70 4.22
N ASP A 102 6.57 -26.83 3.82
CA ASP A 102 5.91 -26.97 2.52
C ASP A 102 4.75 -25.96 2.39
N ALA A 103 3.93 -25.80 3.42
CA ALA A 103 2.83 -24.84 3.44
C ALA A 103 3.34 -23.38 3.34
N TYR A 104 4.44 -23.06 4.00
CA TYR A 104 5.10 -21.76 3.93
C TYR A 104 5.62 -21.45 2.53
N GLU A 105 6.36 -22.40 1.91
CA GLU A 105 6.91 -22.21 0.57
C GLU A 105 5.84 -22.18 -0.53
N VAL A 106 4.77 -22.97 -0.40
CA VAL A 106 3.59 -22.87 -1.27
C VAL A 106 2.98 -21.47 -1.19
N SER A 107 2.89 -20.90 0.00
CA SER A 107 2.36 -19.54 0.19
C SER A 107 3.28 -18.50 -0.45
N ARG A 108 4.61 -18.64 -0.30
CA ARG A 108 5.60 -17.80 -0.97
C ARG A 108 5.45 -17.84 -2.49
N GLY A 109 5.32 -19.02 -3.08
CA GLY A 109 5.12 -19.18 -4.52
C GLY A 109 3.82 -18.54 -5.04
N LYS A 110 2.73 -18.60 -4.25
CA LYS A 110 1.48 -17.89 -4.59
C LYS A 110 1.66 -16.38 -4.61
N ILE A 111 2.35 -15.81 -3.62
CA ILE A 111 2.64 -14.36 -3.58
C ILE A 111 3.58 -13.99 -4.72
N GLN A 112 4.64 -14.76 -4.95
CA GLN A 112 5.55 -14.54 -6.08
C GLN A 112 4.79 -14.41 -7.41
N ASN A 113 3.90 -15.35 -7.69
CA ASN A 113 3.09 -15.32 -8.91
C ASN A 113 2.12 -14.12 -8.95
N HIS A 114 1.52 -13.78 -7.80
CA HIS A 114 0.57 -12.66 -7.71
C HIS A 114 1.21 -11.30 -8.00
N ILE A 115 2.42 -11.06 -7.48
CA ILE A 115 3.17 -9.82 -7.70
C ILE A 115 4.07 -9.87 -8.94
N ASN A 116 4.04 -10.99 -9.69
CA ASN A 116 4.89 -11.21 -10.86
C ASN A 116 6.40 -11.09 -10.57
N ALA A 117 6.83 -11.51 -9.39
CA ALA A 117 8.24 -11.55 -9.03
C ALA A 117 8.96 -12.68 -9.81
N LYS A 118 10.18 -12.41 -10.25
CA LYS A 118 10.95 -13.34 -11.07
C LYS A 118 11.39 -14.58 -10.30
N PHE A 119 11.76 -14.39 -9.03
CA PHE A 119 12.32 -15.44 -8.18
C PHE A 119 11.60 -15.50 -6.82
N ALA A 120 11.48 -16.68 -6.23
CA ALA A 120 10.85 -16.86 -4.92
C ALA A 120 11.59 -16.12 -3.80
N HIS A 121 12.91 -15.95 -3.89
CA HIS A 121 13.71 -15.23 -2.90
C HIS A 121 13.50 -13.71 -2.91
N GLU A 122 12.80 -13.16 -3.91
CA GLU A 122 12.37 -11.76 -3.92
C GLU A 122 11.17 -11.52 -3.00
N VAL A 123 10.52 -12.59 -2.53
CA VAL A 123 9.39 -12.52 -1.60
C VAL A 123 9.88 -12.76 -0.17
N LEU A 124 9.84 -11.72 0.65
CA LEU A 124 10.20 -11.75 2.06
C LEU A 124 8.97 -11.48 2.92
N PHE A 125 8.65 -12.40 3.84
CA PHE A 125 7.59 -12.18 4.82
C PHE A 125 8.11 -11.41 6.01
N THR A 126 7.42 -10.34 6.39
CA THR A 126 7.72 -9.51 7.54
C THR A 126 6.51 -9.43 8.48
N SER A 127 6.70 -8.93 9.70
CA SER A 127 5.60 -8.74 10.66
C SER A 127 4.71 -7.52 10.37
N GLY A 128 4.86 -6.90 9.21
CA GLY A 128 4.08 -5.76 8.75
C GLY A 128 4.92 -4.75 7.99
N THR A 129 4.27 -3.75 7.40
CA THR A 129 4.89 -2.74 6.53
C THR A 129 6.03 -2.00 7.22
N THR A 130 5.84 -1.55 8.47
CA THR A 130 6.89 -0.88 9.25
C THR A 130 8.16 -1.72 9.37
N HIS A 131 8.03 -3.04 9.60
CA HIS A 131 9.19 -3.94 9.62
C HIS A 131 9.84 -4.04 8.24
N GLY A 132 9.04 -4.16 7.17
CA GLY A 132 9.54 -4.21 5.80
C GLY A 132 10.33 -2.97 5.40
N VAL A 133 9.80 -1.77 5.67
CA VAL A 133 10.50 -0.51 5.39
C VAL A 133 11.81 -0.41 6.18
N ASN A 134 11.80 -0.74 7.48
CA ASN A 134 13.03 -0.73 8.29
C ASN A 134 14.07 -1.72 7.79
N LEU A 135 13.64 -2.92 7.35
CA LEU A 135 14.53 -3.92 6.77
C LEU A 135 15.25 -3.38 5.53
N VAL A 136 14.49 -2.78 4.61
CA VAL A 136 15.04 -2.18 3.37
C VAL A 136 15.95 -1.00 3.70
N ALA A 137 15.48 -0.06 4.53
CA ALA A 137 16.27 1.10 4.93
C ALA A 137 17.61 0.71 5.58
N ASN A 138 17.59 -0.29 6.47
CA ASN A 138 18.83 -0.80 7.06
C ASN A 138 19.76 -1.47 6.03
N GLY A 139 19.22 -2.13 5.01
CA GLY A 139 20.00 -2.69 3.90
C GLY A 139 20.78 -1.63 3.13
N PHE A 140 20.22 -0.42 2.98
CA PHE A 140 20.89 0.70 2.32
C PHE A 140 21.95 1.41 3.17
N ALA A 141 22.05 1.09 4.48
CA ALA A 141 22.99 1.76 5.38
C ALA A 141 24.47 1.62 4.98
N SER A 142 24.83 0.51 4.31
CA SER A 142 26.18 0.27 3.81
C SER A 142 26.42 0.84 2.40
N ILE A 143 25.39 1.30 1.73
CA ILE A 143 25.42 1.77 0.34
C ILE A 143 25.45 3.30 0.30
N LEU A 144 24.63 3.96 1.12
CA LEU A 144 24.54 5.41 1.16
C LEU A 144 25.77 6.07 1.77
N LYS A 145 26.16 7.19 1.19
CA LYS A 145 27.27 8.04 1.61
C LYS A 145 26.77 9.43 2.00
N SER A 146 27.59 10.15 2.73
CA SER A 146 27.31 11.55 3.05
C SER A 146 27.10 12.39 1.77
N GLY A 147 26.00 13.12 1.73
CA GLY A 147 25.58 13.93 0.59
C GLY A 147 24.76 13.20 -0.47
N ASP A 148 24.59 11.87 -0.39
CA ASP A 148 23.58 11.16 -1.18
C ASP A 148 22.16 11.60 -0.78
N GLU A 149 21.20 11.44 -1.66
CA GLU A 149 19.85 11.97 -1.48
C GLU A 149 18.81 10.83 -1.45
N VAL A 150 17.89 10.93 -0.49
CA VAL A 150 16.70 10.09 -0.38
C VAL A 150 15.48 10.98 -0.57
N LEU A 151 14.65 10.68 -1.57
CA LEU A 151 13.41 11.39 -1.82
C LEU A 151 12.24 10.63 -1.21
N VAL A 152 11.40 11.33 -0.43
CA VAL A 152 10.17 10.80 0.18
C VAL A 152 8.99 11.70 -0.18
N SER A 153 7.80 11.15 -0.40
CA SER A 153 6.65 12.02 -0.69
C SER A 153 6.05 12.65 0.58
N ALA A 154 5.38 13.80 0.42
CA ALA A 154 4.63 14.43 1.49
C ALA A 154 3.36 13.66 1.90
N LEU A 155 2.98 12.61 1.14
CA LEU A 155 1.78 11.81 1.36
C LEU A 155 2.04 10.51 2.14
N GLU A 156 3.27 10.32 2.64
CA GLU A 156 3.67 9.06 3.26
C GLU A 156 3.08 8.85 4.65
N HIS A 157 2.79 7.59 4.95
CA HIS A 157 2.60 7.15 6.32
C HIS A 157 3.94 7.23 7.09
N HIS A 158 3.90 7.49 8.39
CA HIS A 158 5.11 7.59 9.24
C HIS A 158 6.05 6.38 9.12
N SER A 159 5.50 5.18 8.88
CA SER A 159 6.29 3.96 8.65
C SER A 159 7.22 4.07 7.44
N ASN A 160 6.87 4.91 6.46
CA ASN A 160 7.66 5.17 5.24
C ASN A 160 8.33 6.55 5.24
N ILE A 161 8.44 7.21 6.40
CA ILE A 161 9.20 8.46 6.59
C ILE A 161 10.34 8.22 7.57
N VAL A 162 10.01 7.79 8.78
CA VAL A 162 10.94 7.73 9.91
C VAL A 162 12.16 6.83 9.65
N PRO A 163 12.02 5.61 9.08
CA PRO A 163 13.19 4.77 8.80
C PRO A 163 14.19 5.44 7.85
N TRP A 164 13.71 6.18 6.85
CA TRP A 164 14.54 6.90 5.89
C TRP A 164 15.21 8.12 6.54
N GLN A 165 14.48 8.85 7.40
CA GLN A 165 15.05 9.95 8.18
C GLN A 165 16.20 9.44 9.07
N MET A 166 15.97 8.39 9.83
CA MET A 166 17.00 7.77 10.69
C MET A 166 18.20 7.26 9.88
N LEU A 167 17.95 6.72 8.69
CA LEU A 167 19.01 6.29 7.77
C LEU A 167 19.85 7.49 7.33
N CYS A 168 19.22 8.58 6.90
CA CYS A 168 19.91 9.80 6.48
C CYS A 168 20.74 10.40 7.61
N GLU A 169 20.19 10.50 8.82
CA GLU A 169 20.92 10.97 10.03
C GLU A 169 22.17 10.14 10.30
N ARG A 170 22.07 8.81 10.16
CA ARG A 170 23.17 7.88 10.43
C ARG A 170 24.26 7.90 9.35
N THR A 171 23.89 8.11 8.08
CA THR A 171 24.82 8.02 6.93
C THR A 171 25.33 9.38 6.47
N GLY A 172 24.73 10.49 6.92
CA GLY A 172 24.98 11.83 6.41
C GLY A 172 24.32 12.10 5.05
N ALA A 173 23.42 11.23 4.61
CA ALA A 173 22.60 11.47 3.43
C ALA A 173 21.53 12.54 3.71
N VAL A 174 20.96 13.11 2.65
CA VAL A 174 19.99 14.21 2.72
C VAL A 174 18.60 13.69 2.38
N LEU A 175 17.65 13.87 3.31
CA LEU A 175 16.24 13.57 3.05
C LEU A 175 15.59 14.78 2.35
N LYS A 176 15.00 14.55 1.18
CA LYS A 176 14.23 15.55 0.42
C LYS A 176 12.78 15.13 0.32
N VAL A 177 11.86 16.10 0.41
CA VAL A 177 10.43 15.84 0.38
C VAL A 177 9.83 16.30 -0.95
N ILE A 178 9.14 15.40 -1.63
CA ILE A 178 8.35 15.70 -2.83
C ILE A 178 7.05 16.37 -2.35
N PRO A 179 6.80 17.63 -2.70
CA PRO A 179 5.65 18.36 -2.20
C PRO A 179 4.34 17.89 -2.83
N MET A 180 3.23 18.15 -2.15
CA MET A 180 1.88 17.99 -2.66
C MET A 180 1.17 19.35 -2.80
N ASN A 181 0.16 19.40 -3.66
CA ASN A 181 -0.75 20.53 -3.81
C ASN A 181 -1.90 20.50 -2.78
N GLN A 182 -2.79 21.48 -2.83
CA GLN A 182 -3.94 21.54 -1.91
C GLN A 182 -5.04 20.51 -2.23
N GLU A 183 -5.03 19.95 -3.43
CA GLU A 183 -5.89 18.85 -3.85
C GLU A 183 -5.41 17.49 -3.34
N GLY A 184 -4.24 17.44 -2.67
CA GLY A 184 -3.65 16.22 -2.14
C GLY A 184 -2.95 15.37 -3.21
N GLU A 185 -2.47 15.97 -4.29
CA GLU A 185 -1.72 15.33 -5.36
C GLU A 185 -0.25 15.73 -5.30
N LEU A 186 0.68 14.82 -5.63
CA LEU A 186 2.10 15.15 -5.71
C LEU A 186 2.38 16.09 -6.88
N ILE A 187 3.22 17.09 -6.65
CA ILE A 187 3.63 18.07 -7.69
C ILE A 187 4.78 17.46 -8.50
N MET A 188 4.43 16.82 -9.63
CA MET A 188 5.40 16.10 -10.46
C MET A 188 6.51 16.99 -11.03
N SER A 189 6.22 18.25 -11.34
CA SER A 189 7.26 19.20 -11.77
C SER A 189 8.30 19.51 -10.68
N GLU A 190 7.93 19.42 -9.40
CA GLU A 190 8.88 19.53 -8.29
C GLU A 190 9.63 18.22 -8.08
N TYR A 191 8.96 17.07 -8.25
CA TYR A 191 9.64 15.77 -8.25
C TYR A 191 10.78 15.73 -9.28
N ASP A 192 10.51 16.14 -10.51
CA ASP A 192 11.51 16.16 -11.59
C ASP A 192 12.72 17.04 -11.25
N LYS A 193 12.49 18.20 -10.59
CA LYS A 193 13.57 19.10 -10.15
C LYS A 193 14.39 18.56 -8.96
N LEU A 194 13.78 17.72 -8.13
CA LEU A 194 14.45 17.12 -6.96
C LEU A 194 15.39 15.99 -7.34
N LEU A 195 15.15 15.33 -8.49
CA LEU A 195 16.02 14.26 -8.99
C LEU A 195 17.37 14.79 -9.41
N SER A 196 18.42 14.08 -9.04
CA SER A 196 19.82 14.42 -9.37
C SER A 196 20.71 13.17 -9.37
N ASP A 197 21.94 13.27 -9.82
CA ASP A 197 22.93 12.18 -9.76
C ASP A 197 23.23 11.69 -8.31
N LYS A 198 22.88 12.53 -7.31
CA LYS A 198 22.98 12.19 -5.90
C LYS A 198 21.80 11.40 -5.39
N THR A 199 20.67 11.38 -6.11
CA THR A 199 19.49 10.63 -5.71
C THR A 199 19.78 9.14 -5.78
N LYS A 200 19.68 8.45 -4.64
CA LYS A 200 19.92 7.02 -4.53
C LYS A 200 18.65 6.23 -4.27
N ILE A 201 17.66 6.86 -3.62
CA ILE A 201 16.41 6.22 -3.26
C ILE A 201 15.28 7.21 -3.49
N VAL A 202 14.20 6.73 -4.11
CA VAL A 202 12.89 7.38 -4.14
C VAL A 202 11.90 6.45 -3.43
N THR A 203 11.22 6.96 -2.40
CA THR A 203 10.20 6.19 -1.68
C THR A 203 8.87 6.90 -1.72
N VAL A 204 7.82 6.18 -2.13
CA VAL A 204 6.48 6.75 -2.32
C VAL A 204 5.40 5.68 -2.09
N ASN A 205 4.29 6.07 -1.49
CA ASN A 205 3.13 5.21 -1.40
C ASN A 205 2.40 5.12 -2.75
N HIS A 206 1.81 3.96 -3.03
CA HIS A 206 0.99 3.78 -4.23
C HIS A 206 -0.34 4.53 -4.07
N ILE A 207 -1.00 4.34 -2.94
CA ILE A 207 -2.27 5.00 -2.60
C ILE A 207 -2.12 5.59 -1.21
N SER A 208 -2.44 6.88 -1.07
CA SER A 208 -2.39 7.53 0.25
C SER A 208 -3.43 6.94 1.19
N ASN A 209 -3.00 6.45 2.35
CA ASN A 209 -3.88 5.94 3.40
C ASN A 209 -4.79 7.02 4.00
N ALA A 210 -4.38 8.30 3.94
CA ALA A 210 -5.13 9.43 4.48
C ALA A 210 -6.11 10.04 3.47
N LEU A 211 -5.71 10.18 2.20
CA LEU A 211 -6.45 10.91 1.18
C LEU A 211 -7.05 10.02 0.10
N GLY A 212 -6.54 8.79 -0.07
CA GLY A 212 -6.94 7.90 -1.16
C GLY A 212 -6.39 8.32 -2.53
N THR A 213 -5.49 9.30 -2.58
CA THR A 213 -4.82 9.74 -3.81
C THR A 213 -3.98 8.59 -4.36
N ILE A 214 -4.17 8.28 -5.65
CA ILE A 214 -3.39 7.28 -6.38
C ILE A 214 -2.21 8.00 -7.04
N ASN A 215 -1.00 7.72 -6.59
CA ASN A 215 0.20 8.36 -7.11
C ASN A 215 0.62 7.77 -8.47
N PRO A 216 1.22 8.57 -9.37
CA PRO A 216 1.66 8.15 -10.70
C PRO A 216 2.97 7.35 -10.62
N ILE A 217 2.96 6.21 -9.89
CA ILE A 217 4.18 5.45 -9.54
C ILE A 217 4.97 5.01 -10.76
N LYS A 218 4.30 4.64 -11.88
CA LYS A 218 5.02 4.25 -13.10
C LYS A 218 5.90 5.40 -13.62
N TYR A 219 5.36 6.61 -13.71
CA TYR A 219 6.12 7.79 -14.10
C TYR A 219 7.29 8.04 -13.15
N MET A 220 7.04 7.95 -11.85
CA MET A 220 8.06 8.18 -10.82
C MET A 220 9.18 7.14 -10.88
N ILE A 221 8.84 5.88 -11.11
CA ILE A 221 9.83 4.80 -11.29
C ILE A 221 10.68 5.07 -12.53
N ASP A 222 10.04 5.30 -13.68
CA ASP A 222 10.75 5.52 -14.95
C ASP A 222 11.74 6.68 -14.80
N LYS A 223 11.33 7.80 -14.19
CA LYS A 223 12.18 8.95 -13.93
C LYS A 223 13.31 8.69 -12.96
N ALA A 224 13.06 8.03 -11.85
CA ALA A 224 14.11 7.69 -10.88
C ALA A 224 15.20 6.80 -11.49
N LEU A 225 14.81 5.85 -12.33
CA LEU A 225 15.74 4.95 -13.02
C LEU A 225 16.66 5.69 -14.01
N GLU A 226 16.24 6.81 -14.62
CA GLU A 226 17.10 7.65 -15.47
C GLU A 226 18.32 8.17 -14.68
N PHE A 227 18.20 8.35 -13.35
CA PHE A 227 19.27 8.78 -12.45
C PHE A 227 19.94 7.61 -11.70
N GLY A 228 19.59 6.36 -12.02
CA GLY A 228 20.11 5.17 -11.35
C GLY A 228 19.65 5.01 -9.90
N ALA A 229 18.57 5.69 -9.50
CA ALA A 229 18.01 5.59 -8.16
C ALA A 229 17.17 4.34 -7.99
N ALA A 230 17.28 3.68 -6.82
CA ALA A 230 16.36 2.62 -6.42
C ALA A 230 14.99 3.22 -6.05
N VAL A 231 13.91 2.49 -6.34
CA VAL A 231 12.56 2.94 -5.99
C VAL A 231 11.93 1.95 -5.02
N PHE A 232 11.42 2.49 -3.92
CA PHE A 232 10.64 1.74 -2.93
C PHE A 232 9.17 2.20 -2.97
N ILE A 233 8.26 1.27 -3.24
CA ILE A 233 6.82 1.54 -3.27
C ILE A 233 6.17 0.96 -2.02
N ASP A 234 5.57 1.82 -1.20
CA ASP A 234 4.68 1.39 -0.13
C ASP A 234 3.30 1.09 -0.74
N GLY A 235 2.94 -0.19 -0.75
CA GLY A 235 1.67 -0.68 -1.29
C GLY A 235 0.66 -1.12 -0.24
N ALA A 236 0.88 -0.73 1.05
CA ALA A 236 0.04 -1.12 2.17
C ALA A 236 -1.30 -0.36 2.24
#